data_4b2ef5d6fb5f5b5cbaccc6db77df23a2
#
_entry.id   4b2ef5d6fb5f5b5cbaccc6db77df23a2
#
_cell.length_a   1.000
_cell.length_b   1.000
_cell.length_c   1.000
_cell.angle_alpha   90.00
_cell.angle_beta   90.00
_cell.angle_gamma   90.00
#
_symmetry.space_group_name_H-M   'P 1'
#
loop_
_entity.id
_entity.type
_entity.pdbx_description
1 polymer ?
#
loop_
_entity_poly.entity_id
_entity_poly.type
_entity_poly.pdbx_seq_one_letter_code
_entity_poly.pdbx_strand_id
1 'polypeptide(L)'
;MAYKDILVYLDPTVETVERIRLAVSLAKTHGARLIGVDISAPAAGQEAETEAAVSRTFSDTTRASGLTAIFAPADKPGEIANFTHCVDLMIAPGPESLGHSVIRRDALDRALLESGAPMLILPPDWTPGPVGDNIVMAWNATREALRAVHDAMPLLERAKKVTLFAFSSRPSALRKSAQMLVDHLAAHGVKAEHISDWTNTGDLTAVEALFASLDTQDADLIVAGAFGHSRIYEGLFGGVTIDLMHQQSLPVLMSH
;
A
#
# COMPACT_ATOMS: atom_id res chain seq x y z
N MET A 1 -14.59 -6.14 8.81
CA MET A 1 -14.77 -4.66 8.61
C MET A 1 -14.58 -4.37 7.13
N ALA A 2 -15.23 -3.36 6.51
CA ALA A 2 -15.10 -3.09 5.08
C ALA A 2 -14.65 -1.65 4.87
N TYR A 3 -13.81 -1.38 3.89
CA TYR A 3 -13.48 -0.02 3.46
C TYR A 3 -14.74 0.70 2.97
N LYS A 4 -14.90 1.99 3.28
CA LYS A 4 -16.03 2.82 2.87
C LYS A 4 -15.63 4.03 2.04
N ASP A 5 -14.41 4.50 2.24
CA ASP A 5 -13.80 5.58 1.48
C ASP A 5 -12.43 5.14 0.98
N ILE A 6 -12.30 4.99 -0.34
CA ILE A 6 -11.03 4.65 -0.99
C ILE A 6 -10.57 5.87 -1.78
N LEU A 7 -9.35 6.32 -1.49
CA LEU A 7 -8.69 7.39 -2.21
C LEU A 7 -7.71 6.79 -3.23
N VAL A 8 -7.72 7.30 -4.45
CA VAL A 8 -6.74 6.96 -5.49
C VAL A 8 -6.03 8.22 -5.96
N TYR A 9 -4.71 8.20 -5.92
CA TYR A 9 -3.88 9.27 -6.45
C TYR A 9 -3.80 9.16 -7.98
N LEU A 10 -3.98 10.30 -8.63
CA LEU A 10 -4.05 10.44 -10.08
C LEU A 10 -2.90 11.30 -10.60
N ASP A 11 -2.39 10.95 -11.75
CA ASP A 11 -1.38 11.70 -12.49
C ASP A 11 -1.59 11.48 -14.01
N PRO A 12 -0.92 12.22 -14.88
CA PRO A 12 -1.11 12.10 -16.33
C PRO A 12 -0.38 10.90 -16.97
N THR A 13 0.06 9.92 -16.15
CA THR A 13 0.75 8.73 -16.67
C THR A 13 -0.24 7.66 -17.16
N VAL A 14 0.25 6.75 -17.99
CA VAL A 14 -0.59 5.66 -18.53
C VAL A 14 -1.01 4.66 -17.45
N GLU A 15 -0.19 4.49 -16.43
CA GLU A 15 -0.40 3.58 -15.29
C GLU A 15 -1.58 4.03 -14.43
N THR A 16 -1.96 5.32 -14.48
CA THR A 16 -3.12 5.87 -13.77
C THR A 16 -4.41 5.14 -14.12
N VAL A 17 -4.60 4.73 -15.36
CA VAL A 17 -5.82 4.00 -15.78
C VAL A 17 -5.96 2.67 -15.03
N GLU A 18 -4.87 1.91 -14.94
CA GLU A 18 -4.89 0.60 -14.26
C GLU A 18 -5.03 0.79 -12.75
N ARG A 19 -4.42 1.82 -12.18
CA ARG A 19 -4.59 2.20 -10.79
C ARG A 19 -6.05 2.55 -10.46
N ILE A 20 -6.73 3.31 -11.33
CA ILE A 20 -8.17 3.59 -11.18
C ILE A 20 -9.00 2.31 -11.30
N ARG A 21 -8.68 1.41 -12.24
CA ARG A 21 -9.40 0.14 -12.38
C ARG A 21 -9.30 -0.73 -11.14
N LEU A 22 -8.13 -0.83 -10.53
CA LEU A 22 -7.94 -1.51 -9.26
C LEU A 22 -8.79 -0.86 -8.16
N ALA A 23 -8.73 0.47 -8.05
CA ALA A 23 -9.51 1.23 -7.07
C ALA A 23 -11.03 0.99 -7.24
N VAL A 24 -11.53 0.97 -8.48
CA VAL A 24 -12.92 0.63 -8.81
C VAL A 24 -13.26 -0.80 -8.38
N SER A 25 -12.37 -1.77 -8.63
CA SER A 25 -12.57 -3.17 -8.23
C SER A 25 -12.68 -3.30 -6.72
N LEU A 26 -11.76 -2.70 -5.98
CA LEU A 26 -11.78 -2.69 -4.52
C LEU A 26 -13.01 -1.95 -3.98
N ALA A 27 -13.35 -0.79 -4.53
CA ALA A 27 -14.53 -0.03 -4.11
C ALA A 27 -15.84 -0.83 -4.32
N LYS A 28 -15.98 -1.53 -5.44
CA LYS A 28 -17.13 -2.44 -5.68
C LYS A 28 -17.17 -3.57 -4.66
N THR A 29 -16.03 -4.21 -4.41
CA THR A 29 -15.91 -5.34 -3.49
C THR A 29 -16.32 -4.97 -2.07
N HIS A 30 -15.99 -3.75 -1.63
CA HIS A 30 -16.25 -3.27 -0.27
C HIS A 30 -17.51 -2.39 -0.15
N GLY A 31 -18.13 -2.01 -1.26
CA GLY A 31 -19.24 -1.05 -1.28
C GLY A 31 -18.79 0.33 -0.81
N ALA A 32 -17.64 0.77 -1.30
CA ALA A 32 -16.98 2.02 -0.94
C ALA A 32 -17.26 3.14 -1.95
N ARG A 33 -17.12 4.39 -1.50
CA ARG A 33 -16.98 5.56 -2.38
C ARG A 33 -15.56 5.64 -2.90
N LEU A 34 -15.37 6.25 -4.06
CA LEU A 34 -14.05 6.44 -4.66
C LEU A 34 -13.73 7.93 -4.74
N ILE A 35 -12.57 8.33 -4.24
CA ILE A 35 -12.07 9.70 -4.27
C ILE A 35 -10.80 9.72 -5.11
N GLY A 36 -10.82 10.40 -6.25
CA GLY A 36 -9.64 10.61 -7.09
C GLY A 36 -8.99 11.94 -6.75
N VAL A 37 -7.74 11.93 -6.32
CA VAL A 37 -6.97 13.14 -5.99
C VAL A 37 -5.85 13.32 -7.01
N ASP A 38 -5.87 14.45 -7.71
CA ASP A 38 -4.84 14.81 -8.69
C ASP A 38 -3.54 15.21 -7.98
N ILE A 39 -2.47 14.49 -8.24
CA ILE A 39 -1.11 14.79 -7.77
C ILE A 39 -0.19 15.23 -8.90
N SER A 40 -0.74 15.65 -10.03
CA SER A 40 0.06 16.14 -11.17
C SER A 40 0.95 17.30 -10.77
N ALA A 41 2.11 17.41 -11.42
CA ALA A 41 3.00 18.56 -11.31
C ALA A 41 3.27 19.09 -12.73
N PRO A 42 2.28 19.77 -13.33
CA PRO A 42 2.39 20.25 -14.70
C PRO A 42 3.46 21.33 -14.83
N ALA A 43 3.97 21.52 -16.04
CA ALA A 43 4.80 22.67 -16.33
C ALA A 43 3.96 23.96 -16.27
N ALA A 44 4.60 25.08 -15.98
CA ALA A 44 3.94 26.38 -15.89
C ALA A 44 3.11 26.68 -17.15
N GLY A 45 1.84 27.03 -16.95
CA GLY A 45 0.88 27.33 -18.01
C GLY A 45 0.15 26.12 -18.59
N GLN A 46 0.41 24.89 -18.10
CA GLN A 46 -0.27 23.66 -18.52
C GLN A 46 -1.21 23.09 -17.44
N GLU A 47 -1.40 23.81 -16.34
CA GLU A 47 -2.13 23.32 -15.16
C GLU A 47 -3.56 22.91 -15.51
N ALA A 48 -4.32 23.80 -16.14
CA ALA A 48 -5.73 23.55 -16.49
C ALA A 48 -5.90 22.43 -17.54
N GLU A 49 -4.98 22.29 -18.48
CA GLU A 49 -5.03 21.22 -19.48
C GLU A 49 -4.74 19.87 -18.84
N THR A 50 -3.73 19.80 -17.98
CA THR A 50 -3.34 18.59 -17.26
C THR A 50 -4.47 18.13 -16.33
N GLU A 51 -5.02 19.04 -15.50
CA GLU A 51 -6.15 18.73 -14.62
C GLU A 51 -7.35 18.22 -15.41
N ALA A 52 -7.71 18.89 -16.51
CA ALA A 52 -8.81 18.47 -17.36
C ALA A 52 -8.58 17.09 -18.00
N ALA A 53 -7.34 16.73 -18.32
CA ALA A 53 -6.99 15.42 -18.85
C ALA A 53 -7.11 14.33 -17.77
N VAL A 54 -6.56 14.57 -16.59
CA VAL A 54 -6.63 13.64 -15.45
C VAL A 54 -8.08 13.45 -14.99
N SER A 55 -8.85 14.52 -14.86
CA SER A 55 -10.27 14.49 -14.51
C SER A 55 -11.09 13.68 -15.52
N ARG A 56 -10.84 13.85 -16.81
CA ARG A 56 -11.49 13.05 -17.86
C ARG A 56 -11.12 11.57 -17.74
N THR A 57 -9.84 11.24 -17.58
CA THR A 57 -9.38 9.86 -17.41
C THR A 57 -10.07 9.18 -16.22
N PHE A 58 -10.16 9.87 -15.09
CA PHE A 58 -10.87 9.37 -13.92
C PHE A 58 -12.36 9.17 -14.19
N SER A 59 -13.03 10.19 -14.73
CA SER A 59 -14.47 10.13 -15.03
C SER A 59 -14.83 9.04 -16.04
N ASP A 60 -14.05 8.89 -17.11
CA ASP A 60 -14.30 7.88 -18.14
C ASP A 60 -14.09 6.46 -17.60
N THR A 61 -13.04 6.26 -16.76
CA THR A 61 -12.75 4.95 -16.18
C THR A 61 -13.79 4.55 -15.11
N THR A 62 -14.34 5.52 -14.38
CA THR A 62 -15.31 5.25 -13.29
C THR A 62 -16.75 5.23 -13.76
N ARG A 63 -17.09 5.87 -14.89
CA ARG A 63 -18.47 6.07 -15.39
C ARG A 63 -19.32 4.80 -15.41
N ALA A 64 -18.79 3.71 -15.89
CA ALA A 64 -19.50 2.44 -16.02
C ALA A 64 -19.56 1.63 -14.71
N SER A 65 -18.95 2.14 -13.63
CA SER A 65 -18.80 1.37 -12.38
C SER A 65 -20.07 1.37 -11.52
N GLY A 66 -20.91 2.39 -11.64
CA GLY A 66 -22.06 2.63 -10.76
C GLY A 66 -21.68 3.11 -9.35
N LEU A 67 -20.39 3.43 -9.11
CA LEU A 67 -19.91 3.92 -7.83
C LEU A 67 -20.15 5.42 -7.67
N THR A 68 -20.24 5.87 -6.40
CA THR A 68 -20.06 7.28 -6.08
C THR A 68 -18.57 7.60 -6.22
N ALA A 69 -18.21 8.35 -7.28
CA ALA A 69 -16.85 8.76 -7.58
C ALA A 69 -16.74 10.29 -7.51
N ILE A 70 -15.78 10.80 -6.76
CA ILE A 70 -15.52 12.22 -6.53
C ILE A 70 -14.12 12.54 -7.03
N PHE A 71 -14.00 13.52 -7.94
CA PHE A 71 -12.69 14.06 -8.33
C PHE A 71 -12.37 15.27 -7.47
N ALA A 72 -11.18 15.31 -6.92
CA ALA A 72 -10.66 16.40 -6.12
C ALA A 72 -9.36 16.94 -6.76
N PRO A 73 -9.38 18.13 -7.35
CA PRO A 73 -8.16 18.78 -7.78
C PRO A 73 -7.32 19.14 -6.55
N ALA A 74 -6.02 18.91 -6.64
CA ALA A 74 -5.10 19.38 -5.60
C ALA A 74 -4.33 20.59 -6.13
N ASP A 75 -4.85 21.77 -5.87
CA ASP A 75 -4.25 23.04 -6.32
C ASP A 75 -2.86 23.27 -5.70
N LYS A 76 -2.59 22.68 -4.53
CA LYS A 76 -1.31 22.81 -3.83
C LYS A 76 -0.91 21.49 -3.16
N PRO A 77 0.39 21.18 -3.09
CA PRO A 77 0.88 19.95 -2.45
C PRO A 77 0.40 19.76 -1.00
N GLY A 78 0.21 20.86 -0.24
CA GLY A 78 -0.29 20.80 1.13
C GLY A 78 -1.78 20.42 1.24
N GLU A 79 -2.56 20.55 0.17
CA GLU A 79 -3.98 20.19 0.15
C GLU A 79 -4.18 18.68 -0.05
N ILE A 80 -3.21 17.99 -0.66
CA ILE A 80 -3.24 16.54 -0.84
C ILE A 80 -3.45 15.84 0.51
N ALA A 81 -2.76 16.30 1.56
CA ALA A 81 -2.88 15.74 2.90
C ALA A 81 -4.30 15.90 3.49
N ASN A 82 -5.03 16.97 3.16
CA ASN A 82 -6.37 17.17 3.68
C ASN A 82 -7.38 16.09 3.27
N PHE A 83 -7.18 15.47 2.11
CA PHE A 83 -8.04 14.40 1.63
C PHE A 83 -7.77 13.06 2.30
N THR A 84 -6.65 12.90 3.00
CA THR A 84 -6.21 11.62 3.56
C THR A 84 -6.74 11.34 4.97
N HIS A 85 -7.23 12.36 5.68
CA HIS A 85 -7.64 12.22 7.09
C HIS A 85 -8.96 11.47 7.32
N CYS A 86 -9.77 11.26 6.28
CA CYS A 86 -11.08 10.63 6.37
C CYS A 86 -11.26 9.54 5.32
N VAL A 87 -10.23 8.73 5.09
CA VAL A 87 -10.28 7.60 4.16
C VAL A 87 -9.83 6.32 4.83
N ASP A 88 -10.31 5.19 4.34
CA ASP A 88 -9.97 3.87 4.89
C ASP A 88 -8.80 3.22 4.15
N LEU A 89 -8.54 3.64 2.92
CA LEU A 89 -7.45 3.12 2.09
C LEU A 89 -7.03 4.18 1.07
N MET A 90 -5.74 4.40 0.93
CA MET A 90 -5.14 5.17 -0.15
C MET A 90 -4.51 4.22 -1.17
N ILE A 91 -4.62 4.54 -2.47
CA ILE A 91 -3.94 3.79 -3.55
C ILE A 91 -3.02 4.77 -4.28
N ALA A 92 -1.73 4.46 -4.27
CA ALA A 92 -0.68 5.34 -4.76
C ALA A 92 0.22 4.66 -5.80
N PRO A 93 0.84 5.45 -6.70
CA PRO A 93 1.95 4.95 -7.51
C PRO A 93 3.19 4.71 -6.64
N GLY A 94 4.04 3.79 -7.03
CA GLY A 94 5.36 3.62 -6.41
C GLY A 94 6.28 4.84 -6.65
N PRO A 95 7.30 5.04 -5.80
CA PRO A 95 8.21 6.18 -5.91
C PRO A 95 8.89 6.32 -7.27
N GLU A 96 9.19 5.23 -7.92
CA GLU A 96 9.80 5.18 -9.26
C GLU A 96 8.91 5.82 -10.33
N SER A 97 7.58 5.62 -10.25
CA SER A 97 6.59 6.19 -11.17
C SER A 97 6.48 7.72 -11.04
N LEU A 98 6.92 8.30 -9.94
CA LEU A 98 6.84 9.75 -9.68
C LEU A 98 7.95 10.53 -10.38
N GLY A 99 8.92 9.86 -11.02
CA GLY A 99 10.07 10.48 -11.64
C GLY A 99 10.89 11.31 -10.63
N HIS A 100 11.41 12.46 -11.08
CA HIS A 100 12.22 13.34 -10.23
C HIS A 100 11.42 14.36 -9.39
N SER A 101 10.09 14.23 -9.30
CA SER A 101 9.28 15.15 -8.52
C SER A 101 9.42 14.89 -7.01
N VAL A 102 10.32 15.60 -6.38
CA VAL A 102 10.52 15.58 -4.92
C VAL A 102 9.22 15.95 -4.19
N ILE A 103 8.49 16.95 -4.69
CA ILE A 103 7.25 17.45 -4.08
C ILE A 103 6.18 16.36 -4.00
N ARG A 104 6.03 15.54 -5.06
CA ARG A 104 5.05 14.44 -5.06
C ARG A 104 5.44 13.30 -4.13
N ARG A 105 6.73 12.99 -4.07
CA ARG A 105 7.27 12.00 -3.13
C ARG A 105 7.02 12.42 -1.68
N ASP A 106 7.41 13.63 -1.32
CA ASP A 106 7.18 14.19 0.01
C ASP A 106 5.69 14.19 0.41
N ALA A 107 4.78 14.45 -0.55
CA ALA A 107 3.35 14.44 -0.28
C ALA A 107 2.83 13.02 0.03
N LEU A 108 3.28 11.99 -0.69
CA LEU A 108 2.90 10.61 -0.42
C LEU A 108 3.53 10.08 0.87
N ASP A 109 4.80 10.41 1.13
CA ASP A 109 5.48 10.04 2.38
C ASP A 109 4.76 10.64 3.59
N ARG A 110 4.38 11.91 3.52
CA ARG A 110 3.57 12.57 4.56
C ARG A 110 2.19 11.93 4.69
N ALA A 111 1.52 11.63 3.57
CA ALA A 111 0.24 10.96 3.62
C ALA A 111 0.33 9.62 4.34
N LEU A 112 1.36 8.82 4.09
CA LEU A 112 1.58 7.55 4.77
C LEU A 112 1.88 7.73 6.28
N LEU A 113 2.67 8.75 6.63
CA LEU A 113 3.11 8.98 8.02
C LEU A 113 2.06 9.70 8.88
N GLU A 114 1.29 10.62 8.31
CA GLU A 114 0.48 11.57 9.06
C GLU A 114 -1.02 11.30 8.97
N SER A 115 -1.50 10.57 7.95
CA SER A 115 -2.94 10.35 7.74
C SER A 115 -3.57 9.37 8.72
N GLY A 116 -2.81 8.38 9.18
CA GLY A 116 -3.31 7.25 9.95
C GLY A 116 -4.09 6.22 9.13
N ALA A 117 -4.18 6.39 7.80
CA ALA A 117 -4.80 5.44 6.87
C ALA A 117 -3.71 4.60 6.15
N PRO A 118 -4.00 3.33 5.81
CA PRO A 118 -3.08 2.51 5.05
C PRO A 118 -2.95 2.98 3.60
N MET A 119 -1.77 2.75 3.02
CA MET A 119 -1.49 3.05 1.63
C MET A 119 -1.13 1.77 0.86
N LEU A 120 -1.87 1.48 -0.19
CA LEU A 120 -1.57 0.45 -1.17
C LEU A 120 -0.73 1.08 -2.29
N ILE A 121 0.54 0.70 -2.34
CA ILE A 121 1.52 1.23 -3.28
C ILE A 121 1.67 0.23 -4.43
N LEU A 122 1.52 0.70 -5.67
CA LEU A 122 1.66 -0.12 -6.86
C LEU A 122 3.05 0.05 -7.48
N PRO A 123 3.73 -1.05 -7.86
CA PRO A 123 4.99 -0.93 -8.59
C PRO A 123 4.80 -0.26 -9.96
N PRO A 124 5.86 0.35 -10.54
CA PRO A 124 5.74 1.09 -11.80
C PRO A 124 5.27 0.22 -12.97
N ASP A 125 5.72 -1.02 -13.04
CA ASP A 125 5.38 -1.95 -14.13
C ASP A 125 4.26 -2.92 -13.73
N TRP A 126 3.43 -2.55 -12.74
CA TRP A 126 2.34 -3.41 -12.31
C TRP A 126 1.34 -3.67 -13.43
N THR A 127 1.13 -4.93 -13.71
CA THR A 127 0.10 -5.38 -14.66
C THR A 127 -1.17 -5.77 -13.93
N PRO A 128 -2.36 -5.47 -14.49
CA PRO A 128 -3.63 -5.83 -13.89
C PRO A 128 -3.72 -7.32 -13.55
N GLY A 129 -4.04 -7.60 -12.30
CA GLY A 129 -4.17 -8.95 -11.76
C GLY A 129 -4.92 -8.94 -10.43
N PRO A 130 -5.06 -10.09 -9.78
CA PRO A 130 -5.60 -10.15 -8.43
C PRO A 130 -4.72 -9.36 -7.47
N VAL A 131 -5.34 -8.73 -6.46
CA VAL A 131 -4.66 -8.07 -5.35
C VAL A 131 -5.40 -8.44 -4.07
N GLY A 132 -4.72 -9.19 -3.21
CA GLY A 132 -5.26 -9.67 -1.95
C GLY A 132 -5.90 -11.07 -2.01
N ASP A 133 -5.65 -11.84 -3.06
CA ASP A 133 -5.98 -13.26 -3.09
C ASP A 133 -4.94 -14.09 -2.30
N ASN A 134 -3.64 -13.83 -2.52
CA ASN A 134 -2.53 -14.48 -1.86
C ASN A 134 -1.64 -13.44 -1.16
N ILE A 135 -1.85 -13.26 0.13
CA ILE A 135 -1.21 -12.20 0.91
C ILE A 135 -0.02 -12.72 1.69
N VAL A 136 1.12 -12.04 1.57
CA VAL A 136 2.28 -12.24 2.46
C VAL A 136 2.37 -11.07 3.44
N MET A 137 2.28 -11.36 4.74
CA MET A 137 2.44 -10.37 5.81
C MET A 137 3.87 -10.37 6.33
N ALA A 138 4.57 -9.24 6.24
CA ALA A 138 5.90 -9.04 6.83
C ALA A 138 5.77 -8.67 8.31
N TRP A 139 6.22 -9.57 9.20
CA TRP A 139 6.06 -9.41 10.63
C TRP A 139 7.39 -9.28 11.38
N ASN A 140 7.52 -8.22 12.14
CA ASN A 140 8.68 -7.96 13.01
C ASN A 140 8.31 -7.62 14.47
N ALA A 141 7.04 -7.84 14.84
CA ALA A 141 6.49 -7.57 16.17
C ALA A 141 6.54 -6.07 16.59
N THR A 142 6.51 -5.15 15.65
CA THR A 142 6.39 -3.71 15.93
C THR A 142 4.94 -3.25 15.93
N ARG A 143 4.72 -2.03 16.43
CA ARG A 143 3.43 -1.34 16.45
C ARG A 143 2.90 -1.15 15.02
N GLU A 144 3.77 -0.73 14.12
CA GLU A 144 3.47 -0.45 12.72
C GLU A 144 3.08 -1.74 11.97
N ALA A 145 3.77 -2.86 12.24
CA ALA A 145 3.40 -4.15 11.68
C ALA A 145 2.02 -4.60 12.14
N LEU A 146 1.69 -4.44 13.44
CA LEU A 146 0.35 -4.74 13.96
C LEU A 146 -0.70 -3.80 13.36
N ARG A 147 -0.38 -2.52 13.19
CA ARG A 147 -1.26 -1.55 12.54
C ARG A 147 -1.57 -1.99 11.10
N ALA A 148 -0.54 -2.38 10.33
CA ALA A 148 -0.72 -2.86 8.96
C ALA A 148 -1.62 -4.11 8.88
N VAL A 149 -1.50 -5.03 9.84
CA VAL A 149 -2.39 -6.20 9.93
C VAL A 149 -3.85 -5.77 10.15
N HIS A 150 -4.11 -4.85 11.09
CA HIS A 150 -5.47 -4.39 11.37
C HIS A 150 -6.07 -3.63 10.18
N ASP A 151 -5.29 -2.78 9.52
CA ASP A 151 -5.74 -2.01 8.37
C ASP A 151 -5.95 -2.90 7.13
N ALA A 152 -5.21 -4.01 7.01
CA ALA A 152 -5.38 -5.01 5.95
C ALA A 152 -6.52 -6.01 6.24
N MET A 153 -7.14 -6.01 7.42
CA MET A 153 -8.14 -7.01 7.81
C MET A 153 -9.26 -7.19 6.77
N PRO A 154 -9.79 -6.12 6.13
CA PRO A 154 -10.82 -6.29 5.09
C PRO A 154 -10.35 -7.09 3.87
N LEU A 155 -9.05 -7.13 3.58
CA LEU A 155 -8.44 -7.95 2.53
C LEU A 155 -8.13 -9.36 3.06
N LEU A 156 -7.56 -9.46 4.26
CA LEU A 156 -7.19 -10.72 4.90
C LEU A 156 -8.40 -11.66 5.09
N GLU A 157 -9.56 -11.11 5.49
CA GLU A 157 -10.82 -11.87 5.64
C GLU A 157 -11.32 -12.49 4.33
N ARG A 158 -10.87 -11.99 3.19
CA ARG A 158 -11.29 -12.43 1.84
C ARG A 158 -10.22 -13.21 1.10
N ALA A 159 -9.00 -13.19 1.60
CA ALA A 159 -7.86 -13.83 0.96
C ALA A 159 -8.07 -15.35 0.84
N LYS A 160 -7.58 -15.94 -0.25
CA LYS A 160 -7.52 -17.39 -0.46
C LYS A 160 -6.39 -18.01 0.36
N LYS A 161 -5.29 -17.27 0.48
CA LYS A 161 -4.11 -17.69 1.21
C LYS A 161 -3.49 -16.50 1.95
N VAL A 162 -3.15 -16.71 3.20
CA VAL A 162 -2.44 -15.72 4.02
C VAL A 162 -1.19 -16.38 4.59
N THR A 163 -0.04 -15.79 4.32
CA THR A 163 1.26 -16.28 4.78
C THR A 163 1.90 -15.25 5.68
N LEU A 164 2.35 -15.69 6.85
CA LEU A 164 3.09 -14.85 7.79
C LEU A 164 4.58 -15.08 7.62
N PHE A 165 5.29 -14.08 7.09
CA PHE A 165 6.74 -14.03 7.02
C PHE A 165 7.29 -13.24 8.20
N ALA A 166 7.89 -13.93 9.16
CA ALA A 166 8.41 -13.30 10.37
C ALA A 166 9.94 -13.20 10.34
N PHE A 167 10.49 -12.02 10.62
CA PHE A 167 11.93 -11.78 10.65
C PHE A 167 12.37 -10.96 11.86
N SER A 168 13.47 -11.33 12.49
CA SER A 168 14.07 -10.58 13.61
C SER A 168 15.48 -11.10 13.94
N SER A 169 16.30 -10.21 14.47
CA SER A 169 17.55 -10.56 15.12
C SER A 169 17.38 -11.36 16.44
N ARG A 170 16.12 -11.52 16.92
CA ARG A 170 15.79 -12.25 18.15
C ARG A 170 14.77 -13.36 17.86
N PRO A 171 15.17 -14.48 17.27
CA PRO A 171 14.27 -15.50 16.73
C PRO A 171 13.26 -16.09 17.74
N SER A 172 13.69 -16.33 18.98
CA SER A 172 12.83 -16.98 20.01
C SER A 172 11.64 -16.09 20.44
N ALA A 173 11.88 -14.80 20.65
CA ALA A 173 10.83 -13.84 21.00
C ALA A 173 9.88 -13.62 19.83
N LEU A 174 10.43 -13.51 18.63
CA LEU A 174 9.63 -13.34 17.41
C LEU A 174 8.73 -14.54 17.13
N ARG A 175 9.23 -15.77 17.30
CA ARG A 175 8.45 -16.99 17.08
C ARG A 175 7.20 -17.04 17.96
N LYS A 176 7.33 -16.66 19.24
CA LYS A 176 6.19 -16.55 20.15
C LYS A 176 5.20 -15.47 19.69
N SER A 177 5.69 -14.31 19.31
CA SER A 177 4.86 -13.20 18.78
C SER A 177 4.15 -13.58 17.49
N ALA A 178 4.83 -14.27 16.57
CA ALA A 178 4.24 -14.75 15.34
C ALA A 178 3.10 -15.75 15.60
N GLN A 179 3.28 -16.70 16.53
CA GLN A 179 2.22 -17.63 16.90
C GLN A 179 1.02 -16.89 17.50
N MET A 180 1.24 -15.92 18.39
CA MET A 180 0.15 -15.10 18.94
C MET A 180 -0.61 -14.33 17.86
N LEU A 181 0.08 -13.86 16.80
CA LEU A 181 -0.58 -13.21 15.67
C LEU A 181 -1.41 -14.22 14.85
N VAL A 182 -0.91 -15.42 14.60
CA VAL A 182 -1.67 -16.48 13.92
C VAL A 182 -2.96 -16.81 14.70
N ASP A 183 -2.85 -16.94 16.03
CA ASP A 183 -4.01 -17.20 16.90
C ASP A 183 -5.00 -16.02 16.88
N HIS A 184 -4.50 -14.77 16.87
CA HIS A 184 -5.32 -13.57 16.76
C HIS A 184 -6.06 -13.53 15.41
N LEU A 185 -5.38 -13.78 14.29
CA LEU A 185 -5.99 -13.85 12.97
C LEU A 185 -7.04 -14.94 12.89
N ALA A 186 -6.78 -16.10 13.49
CA ALA A 186 -7.75 -17.19 13.55
C ALA A 186 -9.03 -16.80 14.30
N ALA A 187 -8.94 -15.98 15.36
CA ALA A 187 -10.10 -15.43 16.05
C ALA A 187 -10.96 -14.50 15.20
N HIS A 188 -10.36 -13.89 14.16
CA HIS A 188 -11.04 -13.09 13.12
C HIS A 188 -11.47 -13.93 11.90
N GLY A 189 -11.31 -15.26 11.95
CA GLY A 189 -11.67 -16.15 10.83
C GLY A 189 -10.63 -16.23 9.72
N VAL A 190 -9.48 -15.59 9.88
CA VAL A 190 -8.37 -15.61 8.92
C VAL A 190 -7.43 -16.77 9.23
N LYS A 191 -7.25 -17.68 8.28
CA LYS A 191 -6.28 -18.77 8.40
C LYS A 191 -4.94 -18.34 7.82
N ALA A 192 -3.97 -18.08 8.69
CA ALA A 192 -2.62 -17.74 8.29
C ALA A 192 -1.66 -18.93 8.46
N GLU A 193 -0.85 -19.18 7.45
CA GLU A 193 0.27 -20.10 7.53
C GLU A 193 1.52 -19.35 7.98
N HIS A 194 2.24 -19.88 8.96
CA HIS A 194 3.47 -19.28 9.44
C HIS A 194 4.68 -19.87 8.74
N ILE A 195 5.37 -19.06 7.98
CA ILE A 195 6.71 -19.39 7.48
C ILE A 195 7.71 -18.71 8.42
N SER A 196 8.36 -19.50 9.26
CA SER A 196 9.49 -19.04 10.03
C SER A 196 10.70 -19.87 9.66
N ASP A 197 11.62 -19.28 8.93
CA ASP A 197 13.02 -19.63 9.04
C ASP A 197 13.92 -18.49 8.56
N TRP A 198 13.92 -17.42 9.31
CA TRP A 198 14.94 -16.40 9.19
C TRP A 198 16.34 -16.89 9.63
N THR A 199 16.43 -17.94 10.42
CA THR A 199 17.69 -18.38 11.03
C THR A 199 18.68 -19.04 10.04
N ASN A 200 18.28 -19.26 8.78
CA ASN A 200 19.09 -20.01 7.82
C ASN A 200 19.24 -19.34 6.43
N THR A 201 19.02 -18.03 6.35
CA THR A 201 19.08 -17.30 5.06
C THR A 201 20.52 -16.94 4.62
N GLY A 202 21.54 -17.39 5.34
CA GLY A 202 22.93 -17.06 5.04
C GLY A 202 23.18 -15.55 5.21
N ASP A 203 23.74 -14.93 4.18
CA ASP A 203 24.06 -13.49 4.16
C ASP A 203 22.92 -12.59 3.66
N LEU A 204 21.71 -13.13 3.40
CA LEU A 204 20.56 -12.37 2.89
C LEU A 204 20.03 -11.39 3.93
N THR A 205 19.66 -10.20 3.48
CA THR A 205 18.90 -9.24 4.28
C THR A 205 17.44 -9.71 4.48
N ALA A 206 16.70 -9.10 5.41
CA ALA A 206 15.29 -9.39 5.65
C ALA A 206 14.43 -9.22 4.41
N VAL A 207 14.75 -8.22 3.60
CA VAL A 207 14.01 -7.89 2.38
C VAL A 207 14.29 -8.92 1.29
N GLU A 208 15.55 -9.27 1.07
CA GLU A 208 15.93 -10.31 0.09
C GLU A 208 15.30 -11.66 0.44
N ALA A 209 15.27 -12.03 1.72
CA ALA A 209 14.62 -13.25 2.16
C ALA A 209 13.08 -13.20 1.98
N LEU A 210 12.46 -12.05 2.23
CA LEU A 210 11.05 -11.84 1.95
C LEU A 210 10.77 -12.00 0.45
N PHE A 211 11.52 -11.30 -0.42
CA PHE A 211 11.33 -11.39 -1.87
C PHE A 211 11.56 -12.81 -2.40
N ALA A 212 12.58 -13.52 -1.92
CA ALA A 212 12.79 -14.91 -2.27
C ALA A 212 11.62 -15.84 -1.86
N SER A 213 10.83 -15.44 -0.85
CA SER A 213 9.66 -16.21 -0.42
C SER A 213 8.41 -15.94 -1.27
N LEU A 214 8.30 -14.77 -1.93
CA LEU A 214 7.09 -14.34 -2.65
C LEU A 214 6.75 -15.27 -3.81
N ASP A 215 7.74 -15.64 -4.63
CA ASP A 215 7.54 -16.53 -5.78
C ASP A 215 7.01 -17.89 -5.35
N THR A 216 7.50 -18.42 -4.23
CA THR A 216 7.07 -19.72 -3.71
C THR A 216 5.65 -19.69 -3.11
N GLN A 217 5.12 -18.51 -2.85
CA GLN A 217 3.79 -18.29 -2.27
C GLN A 217 2.75 -17.86 -3.29
N ASP A 218 3.12 -17.64 -4.57
CA ASP A 218 2.27 -17.03 -5.59
C ASP A 218 1.63 -15.73 -5.07
N ALA A 219 2.41 -14.93 -4.34
CA ALA A 219 1.91 -13.74 -3.67
C ALA A 219 1.46 -12.67 -4.67
N ASP A 220 0.36 -12.00 -4.37
CA ASP A 220 -0.18 -10.87 -5.13
C ASP A 220 -0.29 -9.58 -4.32
N LEU A 221 -0.01 -9.65 -3.01
CA LEU A 221 0.01 -8.51 -2.11
C LEU A 221 0.99 -8.76 -0.95
N ILE A 222 1.79 -7.75 -0.65
CA ILE A 222 2.58 -7.68 0.59
C ILE A 222 1.87 -6.75 1.57
N VAL A 223 1.80 -7.13 2.85
CA VAL A 223 1.34 -6.28 3.95
C VAL A 223 2.51 -6.04 4.90
N ALA A 224 2.88 -4.79 5.13
CA ALA A 224 4.03 -4.43 5.94
C ALA A 224 3.80 -3.15 6.76
N GLY A 225 4.38 -3.08 7.95
CA GLY A 225 4.48 -1.81 8.69
C GLY A 225 5.53 -0.89 8.06
N ALA A 226 5.24 0.39 8.01
CA ALA A 226 6.15 1.42 7.53
C ALA A 226 6.89 2.08 8.70
N PHE A 227 8.21 2.34 8.55
CA PHE A 227 9.03 3.17 9.45
C PHE A 227 9.07 2.76 10.94
N GLY A 228 9.02 1.46 11.24
CA GLY A 228 8.92 0.89 12.60
C GLY A 228 10.11 1.09 13.55
N HIS A 229 11.14 1.82 13.18
CA HIS A 229 12.24 2.23 14.06
C HIS A 229 12.37 3.75 14.05
N SER A 230 12.35 4.35 15.22
CA SER A 230 12.40 5.79 15.55
C SER A 230 13.61 6.56 14.96
N ARG A 231 13.72 6.70 13.65
CA ARG A 231 14.77 7.47 12.98
C ARG A 231 14.22 8.59 12.10
N ILE A 232 13.05 9.11 12.44
CA ILE A 232 12.49 10.33 11.84
C ILE A 232 13.44 11.55 12.05
N TYR A 233 14.36 11.48 13.03
CA TYR A 233 15.20 12.63 13.40
C TYR A 233 16.52 12.74 12.63
N GLU A 234 16.93 11.77 11.80
CA GLU A 234 18.27 11.81 11.16
C GLU A 234 18.26 11.65 9.64
N GLY A 235 17.10 11.79 8.97
CA GLY A 235 17.05 11.71 7.50
C GLY A 235 17.39 10.33 6.92
N LEU A 236 17.43 9.29 7.75
CA LEU A 236 17.68 7.91 7.35
C LEU A 236 16.36 7.13 7.50
N PHE A 237 15.60 7.03 6.42
CA PHE A 237 14.49 6.10 6.30
C PHE A 237 14.95 4.69 6.66
N GLY A 238 14.11 3.91 7.37
CA GLY A 238 14.45 2.53 7.69
C GLY A 238 14.65 1.71 6.41
N GLY A 239 15.82 1.08 6.24
CA GLY A 239 16.22 0.40 4.99
C GLY A 239 15.15 -0.53 4.45
N VAL A 240 14.52 -1.34 5.30
CA VAL A 240 13.44 -2.29 4.89
C VAL A 240 12.25 -1.60 4.22
N THR A 241 11.79 -0.46 4.75
CA THR A 241 10.64 0.27 4.16
C THR A 241 11.00 0.82 2.79
N ILE A 242 12.17 1.43 2.66
CA ILE A 242 12.68 1.98 1.40
C ILE A 242 12.87 0.85 0.38
N ASP A 243 13.52 -0.24 0.78
CA ASP A 243 13.76 -1.37 -0.10
C ASP A 243 12.45 -1.98 -0.59
N LEU A 244 11.43 -2.13 0.30
CA LEU A 244 10.10 -2.57 -0.10
C LEU A 244 9.43 -1.62 -1.08
N MET A 245 9.62 -0.31 -0.94
CA MET A 245 9.01 0.68 -1.84
C MET A 245 9.73 0.76 -3.20
N HIS A 246 11.03 0.49 -3.27
CA HIS A 246 11.84 0.63 -4.49
C HIS A 246 12.07 -0.68 -5.25
N GLN A 247 12.12 -1.82 -4.55
CA GLN A 247 12.40 -3.12 -5.18
C GLN A 247 11.14 -3.96 -5.39
N GLN A 248 9.96 -3.40 -5.10
CA GLN A 248 8.70 -4.13 -5.20
C GLN A 248 8.38 -4.53 -6.64
N SER A 249 8.07 -5.81 -6.82
CA SER A 249 7.44 -6.35 -8.03
C SER A 249 5.94 -6.56 -7.88
N LEU A 250 5.44 -6.45 -6.64
CA LEU A 250 4.03 -6.65 -6.24
C LEU A 250 3.49 -5.42 -5.52
N PRO A 251 2.17 -5.24 -5.52
CA PRO A 251 1.52 -4.26 -4.65
C PRO A 251 1.90 -4.46 -3.18
N VAL A 252 2.14 -3.36 -2.46
CA VAL A 252 2.48 -3.37 -1.03
C VAL A 252 1.51 -2.47 -0.27
N LEU A 253 0.80 -3.03 0.70
CA LEU A 253 0.00 -2.26 1.65
C LEU A 253 0.85 -1.93 2.86
N MET A 254 0.99 -0.65 3.15
CA MET A 254 1.77 -0.13 4.27
C MET A 254 0.93 0.70 5.22
N SER A 255 1.25 0.62 6.53
CA SER A 255 0.65 1.44 7.58
C SER A 255 1.72 1.91 8.56
N HIS A 256 1.49 3.09 9.15
CA HIS A 256 2.36 3.69 10.16
C HIS A 256 1.63 3.96 11.48
#